data_4ad62046c7fa518375b09c92c7958e1e
#
_entry.id   4ad62046c7fa518375b09c92c7958e1e
#
_cell.length_a   1.000
_cell.length_b   1.000
_cell.length_c   1.000
_cell.angle_alpha   90.00
_cell.angle_beta   90.00
_cell.angle_gamma   90.00
#
_symmetry.space_group_name_H-M   'P 1'
#
loop_
_entity.id
_entity.type
_entity.pdbx_description
1 polymer ?
#
loop_
_entity_poly.entity_id
_entity_poly.type
_entity_poly.pdbx_seq_one_letter_code
_entity_poly.pdbx_strand_id
1 'polypeptide(L)'
;MNELRYKRIYETPVETDGFRILVDKLWPRGMKKENAKIGLWAKEITPSDGLRRWFSHTPEKYDEFKKRYRQELSENSASQEFKDLCVQKLQDHNVTLLYGAKSEKCNHAVVLKEWLEEHIYQ
;
A
#
# COMPACT_ATOMS: atom_id res chain seq x y z
N MET A 1 11.84 -2.10 -17.65
CA MET A 1 10.65 -1.36 -17.23
C MET A 1 10.44 -1.53 -15.74
N ASN A 2 10.12 -0.43 -15.05
CA ASN A 2 9.94 -0.47 -13.60
C ASN A 2 8.57 -1.01 -13.23
N GLU A 3 8.47 -1.59 -12.04
CA GLU A 3 7.26 -2.27 -11.57
C GLU A 3 6.75 -1.71 -10.26
N LEU A 4 5.41 -1.73 -10.13
CA LEU A 4 4.74 -1.49 -8.85
C LEU A 4 4.64 -2.84 -8.14
N ARG A 5 5.15 -2.89 -6.90
CA ARG A 5 5.25 -4.12 -6.11
C ARG A 5 4.64 -3.92 -4.74
N TYR A 6 4.42 -5.01 -4.03
CA TYR A 6 4.05 -4.95 -2.62
C TYR A 6 4.90 -5.97 -1.85
N LYS A 7 5.14 -5.67 -0.56
CA LYS A 7 6.07 -6.45 0.23
C LYS A 7 5.79 -6.22 1.72
N ARG A 8 5.93 -7.26 2.52
CA ARG A 8 5.82 -7.09 3.95
C ARG A 8 7.01 -6.27 4.46
N ILE A 9 6.74 -5.26 5.30
CA ILE A 9 7.81 -4.34 5.76
C ILE A 9 8.89 -5.08 6.55
N TYR A 10 8.56 -6.25 7.13
CA TYR A 10 9.51 -7.03 7.92
C TYR A 10 10.51 -7.82 7.08
N GLU A 11 10.29 -7.93 5.77
CA GLU A 11 11.27 -8.56 4.89
C GLU A 11 12.44 -7.62 4.66
N THR A 12 13.63 -8.19 4.47
CA THR A 12 14.85 -7.40 4.29
C THR A 12 14.75 -6.46 3.11
N PRO A 13 15.05 -5.15 3.31
CA PRO A 13 15.11 -4.23 2.18
C PRO A 13 16.17 -4.66 1.17
N VAL A 14 15.84 -4.54 -0.11
CA VAL A 14 16.78 -4.82 -1.20
C VAL A 14 16.74 -3.67 -2.21
N GLU A 15 17.80 -3.53 -2.99
CA GLU A 15 17.91 -2.44 -3.94
C GLU A 15 16.78 -2.42 -4.96
N THR A 16 16.32 -3.60 -5.39
CA THR A 16 15.23 -3.69 -6.37
C THR A 16 13.87 -3.27 -5.83
N ASP A 17 13.75 -3.02 -4.52
CA ASP A 17 12.51 -2.45 -3.97
C ASP A 17 12.26 -1.05 -4.55
N GLY A 18 13.32 -0.33 -4.91
CA GLY A 18 13.20 1.01 -5.43
C GLY A 18 12.69 2.00 -4.39
N PHE A 19 11.67 2.77 -4.73
CA PHE A 19 11.08 3.73 -3.80
C PHE A 19 10.11 2.99 -2.88
N ARG A 20 10.40 2.99 -1.58
CA ARG A 20 9.64 2.23 -0.58
C ARG A 20 8.61 3.13 0.08
N ILE A 21 7.34 2.74 0.02
CA ILE A 21 6.22 3.52 0.56
C ILE A 21 5.48 2.68 1.60
N LEU A 22 5.42 3.16 2.84
CA LEU A 22 4.61 2.49 3.87
C LEU A 22 3.15 2.90 3.68
N VAL A 23 2.27 1.91 3.52
CA VAL A 23 0.84 2.13 3.31
C VAL A 23 -0.02 1.64 4.46
N ASP A 24 0.56 1.54 5.66
CA ASP A 24 -0.18 1.28 6.89
C ASP A 24 -0.47 2.61 7.58
N LYS A 25 -1.59 2.69 8.27
CA LYS A 25 -1.95 3.91 9.01
C LYS A 25 -1.12 4.07 10.28
N LEU A 26 -0.81 2.96 10.95
CA LEU A 26 -0.02 2.96 12.16
C LEU A 26 1.38 2.43 11.87
N TRP A 27 2.37 2.93 12.62
CA TRP A 27 3.75 2.46 12.46
C TRP A 27 3.82 0.97 12.82
N PRO A 28 4.46 0.14 11.99
CA PRO A 28 4.54 -1.30 12.25
C PRO A 28 5.28 -1.61 13.56
N ARG A 29 4.70 -2.50 14.35
CA ARG A 29 5.22 -2.84 15.66
C ARG A 29 6.62 -3.46 15.54
N GLY A 30 7.56 -2.95 16.35
CA GLY A 30 8.90 -3.51 16.41
C GLY A 30 9.83 -3.07 15.29
N MET A 31 9.34 -2.28 14.33
CA MET A 31 10.16 -1.83 13.20
C MET A 31 10.86 -0.52 13.53
N LYS A 32 12.19 -0.48 13.46
CA LYS A 32 12.95 0.74 13.63
C LYS A 32 12.99 1.52 12.33
N LYS A 33 12.96 2.86 12.42
CA LYS A 33 12.97 3.72 11.23
C LYS A 33 14.16 3.44 10.33
N GLU A 34 15.34 3.29 10.91
CA GLU A 34 16.56 3.04 10.13
C GLU A 34 16.53 1.70 9.40
N ASN A 35 15.72 0.74 9.89
CA ASN A 35 15.57 -0.56 9.24
C ASN A 35 14.47 -0.58 8.19
N ALA A 36 13.47 0.28 8.35
CA ALA A 36 12.33 0.34 7.42
C ALA A 36 12.74 0.94 6.08
N LYS A 37 13.66 1.89 6.08
CA LYS A 37 14.20 2.54 4.87
C LYS A 37 13.10 3.02 3.92
N ILE A 38 12.07 3.67 4.47
CA ILE A 38 10.96 4.16 3.66
C ILE A 38 11.29 5.54 3.06
N GLY A 39 10.79 5.76 1.85
CA GLY A 39 10.86 7.08 1.23
C GLY A 39 9.63 7.92 1.52
N LEU A 40 8.51 7.27 1.86
CA LEU A 40 7.26 7.97 2.16
C LEU A 40 6.38 7.10 3.06
N TRP A 41 5.71 7.73 4.02
CA TRP A 41 4.67 7.09 4.82
C TRP A 41 3.33 7.69 4.38
N ALA A 42 2.57 6.93 3.59
CA ALA A 42 1.35 7.42 2.94
C ALA A 42 0.11 7.14 3.77
N LYS A 43 -0.02 7.82 4.91
CA LYS A 43 -1.16 7.62 5.83
C LYS A 43 -2.50 7.95 5.19
N GLU A 44 -2.53 8.91 4.28
CA GLU A 44 -3.75 9.45 3.70
C GLU A 44 -4.43 8.47 2.75
N ILE A 45 -3.69 7.45 2.28
CA ILE A 45 -4.20 6.50 1.28
C ILE A 45 -4.66 5.19 1.91
N THR A 46 -4.59 5.08 3.24
CA THR A 46 -4.93 3.85 3.95
C THR A 46 -6.45 3.72 4.12
N PRO A 47 -6.96 2.49 4.35
CA PRO A 47 -8.38 2.32 4.63
C PRO A 47 -8.80 3.09 5.87
N SER A 48 -10.06 3.54 5.90
CA SER A 48 -10.60 4.25 7.05
C SER A 48 -10.54 3.40 8.32
N ASP A 49 -10.53 4.05 9.48
CA ASP A 49 -10.53 3.35 10.77
C ASP A 49 -11.73 2.42 10.90
N GLY A 50 -12.91 2.87 10.48
CA GLY A 50 -14.11 2.05 10.52
C GLY A 50 -13.96 0.79 9.67
N LEU A 51 -13.44 0.94 8.46
CA LEU A 51 -13.26 -0.20 7.56
C LEU A 51 -12.21 -1.17 8.11
N ARG A 52 -11.08 -0.65 8.64
CA ARG A 52 -10.04 -1.49 9.22
C ARG A 52 -10.58 -2.30 10.39
N ARG A 53 -11.33 -1.67 11.30
CA ARG A 53 -11.90 -2.35 12.46
C ARG A 53 -12.93 -3.38 12.05
N TRP A 54 -13.78 -3.06 11.07
CA TRP A 54 -14.76 -4.01 10.56
C TRP A 54 -14.09 -5.25 9.96
N PHE A 55 -13.05 -5.04 9.15
CA PHE A 55 -12.34 -6.14 8.50
C PHE A 55 -11.57 -7.01 9.52
N SER A 56 -10.82 -6.37 10.41
CA SER A 56 -10.07 -7.01 11.49
C SER A 56 -9.30 -8.27 11.04
N HIS A 57 -8.67 -8.22 9.87
CA HIS A 57 -7.88 -9.32 9.30
C HIS A 57 -8.66 -10.63 9.16
N THR A 58 -9.97 -10.54 8.92
CA THR A 58 -10.84 -11.71 8.79
C THR A 58 -10.93 -12.10 7.31
N PRO A 59 -10.32 -13.22 6.88
CA PRO A 59 -10.27 -13.57 5.45
C PRO A 59 -11.64 -13.68 4.79
N GLU A 60 -12.65 -14.13 5.51
CA GLU A 60 -14.02 -14.27 4.99
C GLU A 60 -14.63 -12.91 4.61
N LYS A 61 -14.12 -11.83 5.17
CA LYS A 61 -14.61 -10.48 4.87
C LYS A 61 -13.80 -9.81 3.76
N TYR A 62 -12.77 -10.45 3.23
CA TYR A 62 -11.82 -9.78 2.35
C TYR A 62 -12.46 -9.27 1.06
N ASP A 63 -13.34 -10.05 0.43
CA ASP A 63 -13.97 -9.62 -0.82
C ASP A 63 -14.79 -8.34 -0.62
N GLU A 64 -15.54 -8.26 0.48
CA GLU A 64 -16.30 -7.05 0.79
C GLU A 64 -15.37 -5.91 1.21
N PHE A 65 -14.31 -6.22 1.95
CA PHE A 65 -13.28 -5.24 2.31
C PHE A 65 -12.69 -4.61 1.06
N LYS A 66 -12.34 -5.43 0.07
CA LYS A 66 -11.77 -4.95 -1.19
C LYS A 66 -12.73 -3.96 -1.87
N LYS A 67 -14.00 -4.30 -1.97
CA LYS A 67 -15.00 -3.42 -2.57
C LYS A 67 -15.07 -2.08 -1.84
N ARG A 68 -15.14 -2.12 -0.52
CA ARG A 68 -15.27 -0.90 0.30
C ARG A 68 -14.02 -0.03 0.24
N TYR A 69 -12.84 -0.65 0.26
CA TYR A 69 -11.60 0.11 0.17
C TYR A 69 -11.46 0.76 -1.21
N ARG A 70 -11.78 0.03 -2.27
CA ARG A 70 -11.76 0.61 -3.62
C ARG A 70 -12.71 1.80 -3.71
N GLN A 71 -13.87 1.71 -3.07
CA GLN A 71 -14.82 2.83 -3.03
C GLN A 71 -14.20 4.03 -2.29
N GLU A 72 -13.56 3.77 -1.15
CA GLU A 72 -12.88 4.83 -0.41
C GLU A 72 -11.80 5.49 -1.24
N LEU A 73 -10.99 4.69 -1.95
CA LEU A 73 -9.93 5.21 -2.82
C LEU A 73 -10.51 6.12 -3.91
N SER A 74 -11.62 5.72 -4.50
CA SER A 74 -12.26 6.51 -5.57
C SER A 74 -12.80 7.84 -5.06
N GLU A 75 -13.16 7.91 -3.78
CA GLU A 75 -13.71 9.12 -3.17
C GLU A 75 -12.66 9.96 -2.43
N ASN A 76 -11.48 9.39 -2.21
CA ASN A 76 -10.42 10.05 -1.43
C ASN A 76 -9.71 11.11 -2.28
N SER A 77 -9.73 12.35 -1.79
CA SER A 77 -9.08 13.46 -2.49
C SER A 77 -7.57 13.29 -2.62
N ALA A 78 -6.95 12.48 -1.77
CA ALA A 78 -5.51 12.22 -1.83
C ALA A 78 -5.12 11.18 -2.89
N SER A 79 -6.09 10.44 -3.44
CA SER A 79 -5.78 9.33 -4.36
C SER A 79 -5.10 9.79 -5.64
N GLN A 80 -5.55 10.91 -6.22
CA GLN A 80 -4.95 11.41 -7.47
C GLN A 80 -3.50 11.81 -7.25
N GLU A 81 -3.22 12.53 -6.18
CA GLU A 81 -1.86 12.97 -5.85
C GLU A 81 -0.94 11.78 -5.60
N PHE A 82 -1.45 10.77 -4.88
CA PHE A 82 -0.68 9.55 -4.62
C PHE A 82 -0.38 8.79 -5.90
N LYS A 83 -1.38 8.67 -6.78
CA LYS A 83 -1.19 8.03 -8.08
C LYS A 83 -0.12 8.75 -8.89
N ASP A 84 -0.20 10.09 -8.94
CA ASP A 84 0.76 10.89 -9.69
C ASP A 84 2.19 10.71 -9.15
N LEU A 85 2.33 10.64 -7.83
CA LEU A 85 3.63 10.38 -7.20
C LEU A 85 4.18 9.02 -7.64
N CYS A 86 3.34 7.98 -7.63
CA CYS A 86 3.77 6.65 -8.05
C CYS A 86 4.20 6.63 -9.51
N VAL A 87 3.45 7.29 -10.39
CA VAL A 87 3.80 7.38 -11.80
C VAL A 87 5.17 8.04 -11.96
N GLN A 88 5.40 9.14 -11.26
CA GLN A 88 6.66 9.85 -11.31
C GLN A 88 7.83 8.96 -10.86
N LYS A 89 7.66 8.27 -9.74
CA LYS A 89 8.73 7.42 -9.20
C LYS A 89 9.01 6.21 -10.09
N LEU A 90 7.97 5.66 -10.71
CA LEU A 90 8.12 4.51 -11.61
C LEU A 90 8.93 4.83 -12.87
N GLN A 91 9.10 6.09 -13.21
CA GLN A 91 9.95 6.45 -14.35
C GLN A 91 11.41 6.13 -14.08
N ASP A 92 11.86 6.19 -12.83
CA ASP A 92 13.26 6.03 -12.47
C ASP A 92 13.60 4.70 -11.81
N HIS A 93 12.64 4.10 -11.12
CA HIS A 93 12.88 2.86 -10.38
C HIS A 93 11.55 2.18 -10.01
N ASN A 94 11.66 0.98 -9.43
CA ASN A 94 10.49 0.29 -8.92
C ASN A 94 9.86 1.08 -7.76
N VAL A 95 8.59 0.84 -7.50
CA VAL A 95 7.89 1.35 -6.32
C VAL A 95 7.35 0.15 -5.56
N THR A 96 7.65 0.07 -4.27
CA THR A 96 7.21 -1.04 -3.42
C THR A 96 6.31 -0.52 -2.31
N LEU A 97 5.07 -1.00 -2.28
CA LEU A 97 4.11 -0.70 -1.22
C LEU A 97 4.38 -1.65 -0.05
N LEU A 98 4.64 -1.09 1.13
CA LEU A 98 5.00 -1.87 2.31
C LEU A 98 3.83 -1.94 3.28
N TYR A 99 3.62 -3.12 3.84
CA TYR A 99 2.55 -3.35 4.82
C TYR A 99 3.05 -4.24 5.96
N GLY A 100 2.36 -4.18 7.10
CA GLY A 100 2.74 -4.96 8.29
C GLY A 100 1.90 -6.21 8.52
N ALA A 101 0.75 -6.35 7.85
CA ALA A 101 -0.15 -7.49 8.04
C ALA A 101 0.55 -8.82 7.79
N LYS A 102 0.11 -9.88 8.48
CA LYS A 102 0.72 -11.20 8.33
C LYS A 102 0.34 -11.88 7.02
N SER A 103 -0.89 -11.65 6.53
CA SER A 103 -1.34 -12.28 5.29
C SER A 103 -0.75 -11.56 4.08
N GLU A 104 -0.07 -12.31 3.22
CA GLU A 104 0.50 -11.77 1.99
C GLU A 104 -0.55 -11.59 0.89
N LYS A 105 -1.70 -12.24 1.03
CA LYS A 105 -2.74 -12.22 0.00
C LYS A 105 -3.95 -11.38 0.37
N CYS A 106 -4.34 -11.40 1.63
CA CYS A 106 -5.55 -10.72 2.11
C CYS A 106 -5.20 -9.48 2.91
N ASN A 107 -4.60 -8.49 2.24
CA ASN A 107 -4.23 -7.24 2.89
C ASN A 107 -4.56 -6.05 1.97
N HIS A 108 -4.55 -4.86 2.55
CA HIS A 108 -4.92 -3.64 1.84
C HIS A 108 -3.90 -3.23 0.77
N ALA A 109 -2.63 -3.59 0.94
CA ALA A 109 -1.62 -3.22 -0.05
C ALA A 109 -1.87 -3.90 -1.40
N VAL A 110 -2.36 -5.14 -1.37
CA VAL A 110 -2.74 -5.86 -2.60
C VAL A 110 -3.85 -5.10 -3.33
N VAL A 111 -4.88 -4.68 -2.59
CA VAL A 111 -6.00 -3.92 -3.17
C VAL A 111 -5.52 -2.60 -3.74
N LEU A 112 -4.67 -1.88 -3.00
CA LEU A 112 -4.13 -0.61 -3.45
C LEU A 112 -3.30 -0.77 -4.72
N LYS A 113 -2.46 -1.80 -4.77
CA LYS A 113 -1.66 -2.08 -5.97
C LYS A 113 -2.55 -2.33 -7.18
N GLU A 114 -3.58 -3.17 -7.04
CA GLU A 114 -4.51 -3.45 -8.13
C GLU A 114 -5.22 -2.17 -8.59
N TRP A 115 -5.67 -1.36 -7.65
CA TRP A 115 -6.35 -0.12 -7.97
C TRP A 115 -5.43 0.85 -8.71
N LEU A 116 -4.18 0.98 -8.25
CA LEU A 116 -3.21 1.84 -8.92
C LEU A 116 -2.91 1.35 -10.32
N GLU A 117 -2.72 0.04 -10.51
CA GLU A 117 -2.43 -0.51 -11.84
C GLU A 117 -3.54 -0.23 -12.83
N GLU A 118 -4.79 -0.34 -12.39
CA GLU A 118 -5.93 -0.04 -13.25
C GLU A 118 -5.95 1.42 -13.69
N HIS A 119 -5.48 2.33 -12.84
CA HIS A 119 -5.53 3.76 -13.12
C HIS A 119 -4.26 4.29 -13.78
N ILE A 120 -3.13 3.59 -13.64
CA ILE A 120 -1.85 4.00 -14.21
C ILE A 120 -1.67 3.47 -15.63
N TYR A 121 -2.07 2.22 -15.86
CA TYR A 121 -1.80 1.51 -17.12
C TYR A 121 -3.01 1.46 -18.06
N GLN A 122 -3.97 2.33 -17.88
CA GLN A 122 -5.11 2.44 -18.79
C GLN A 122 -4.73 3.13 -20.10
#